data_575c2fc49030c2bc9a300645916465b4
#
_entry.id   575c2fc49030c2bc9a300645916465b4
#
_cell.length_a   1.000
_cell.length_b   1.000
_cell.length_c   1.000
_cell.angle_alpha   90.00
_cell.angle_beta   90.00
_cell.angle_gamma   90.00
#
_symmetry.space_group_name_H-M   'P 1'
#
loop_
_entity.id
_entity.type
_entity.pdbx_description
1 polymer ?
#
loop_
_entity_poly.entity_id
_entity_poly.type
_entity_poly.pdbx_seq_one_letter_code
_entity_poly.pdbx_strand_id
1 'polypeptide(L)'
;MEYTNFGKTGLKVSRLCLGCMSYGNPQTWIHNWVLNEQDSRPYYRKALEAGINFFDTANVYSLGASEEILGRAVKDFAKRDELVIATKVHGQMRADANGKGLS
;
A
#
# COMPACT_ATOMS: atom_id res chain seq x y z
N MET A 1 10.18 -16.84 -5.16
CA MET A 1 9.64 -16.21 -3.92
C MET A 1 9.13 -17.30 -2.99
N GLU A 2 9.50 -17.22 -1.74
CA GLU A 2 8.99 -18.13 -0.73
C GLU A 2 7.74 -17.56 -0.09
N TYR A 3 6.78 -18.43 0.25
CA TYR A 3 5.52 -18.06 0.90
C TYR A 3 5.41 -18.75 2.25
N THR A 4 4.67 -18.12 3.16
CA THR A 4 4.45 -18.63 4.51
C THR A 4 3.00 -18.38 4.91
N ASN A 5 2.54 -19.09 5.93
CA ASN A 5 1.21 -18.84 6.50
C ASN A 5 1.22 -17.56 7.31
N PHE A 6 0.19 -16.75 7.12
CA PHE A 6 -0.01 -15.57 7.93
C PHE A 6 -0.69 -15.98 9.24
N GLY A 7 0.12 -16.44 10.18
CA GLY A 7 -0.37 -16.97 11.44
C GLY A 7 -1.31 -18.16 11.23
N LYS A 8 -2.48 -18.11 11.87
CA LYS A 8 -3.52 -19.15 11.79
C LYS A 8 -4.70 -18.68 10.95
N THR A 9 -4.51 -17.70 10.07
CA THR A 9 -5.61 -17.10 9.30
C THR A 9 -5.99 -17.91 8.06
N GLY A 10 -5.16 -18.86 7.64
CA GLY A 10 -5.34 -19.56 6.37
C GLY A 10 -4.80 -18.83 5.16
N LEU A 11 -4.35 -17.59 5.31
CA LEU A 11 -3.75 -16.83 4.22
C LEU A 11 -2.30 -17.24 4.01
N LYS A 12 -1.90 -17.31 2.75
CA LYS A 12 -0.49 -17.48 2.37
C LYS A 12 0.04 -16.17 1.81
N VAL A 13 1.13 -15.70 2.39
CA VAL A 13 1.77 -14.45 2.00
C VAL A 13 3.22 -14.68 1.65
N SER A 14 3.74 -13.87 0.73
CA SER A 14 5.17 -13.86 0.45
C SER A 14 5.94 -13.46 1.72
N ARG A 15 7.13 -14.03 1.88
CA ARG A 15 7.97 -13.70 3.04
C ARG A 15 8.45 -12.26 3.01
N LEU A 16 8.44 -11.64 1.83
CA LEU A 16 8.68 -10.20 1.67
C LEU A 16 7.35 -9.49 1.51
N CYS A 17 7.21 -8.37 2.19
CA CYS A 17 6.07 -7.49 2.07
C CYS A 17 6.55 -6.16 1.49
N LEU A 18 5.83 -5.59 0.53
CA LEU A 18 6.16 -4.27 0.02
C LEU A 18 5.46 -3.21 0.86
N GLY A 19 6.24 -2.42 1.60
CA GLY A 19 5.72 -1.25 2.31
C GLY A 19 5.47 -0.12 1.33
N CYS A 20 4.32 0.54 1.45
CA CYS A 20 3.85 1.50 0.44
C CYS A 20 3.88 2.97 0.91
N MET A 21 4.50 3.26 2.05
CA MET A 21 4.61 4.64 2.52
C MET A 21 5.44 5.52 1.58
N SER A 22 6.37 4.91 0.83
CA SER A 22 7.24 5.62 -0.10
C SER A 22 6.57 5.98 -1.43
N TYR A 23 5.34 5.57 -1.65
CA TYR A 23 4.61 5.80 -2.89
C TYR A 23 3.38 6.66 -2.60
N GLY A 24 3.31 7.83 -3.24
CA GLY A 24 2.21 8.74 -2.96
C GLY A 24 2.38 10.06 -3.69
N ASN A 25 2.11 11.16 -3.00
CA ASN A 25 2.23 12.50 -3.56
C ASN A 25 3.22 13.30 -2.70
N PRO A 26 4.43 13.62 -3.21
CA PRO A 26 5.42 14.35 -2.43
C PRO A 26 4.99 15.77 -2.07
N GLN A 27 3.98 16.32 -2.74
CA GLN A 27 3.48 17.67 -2.46
C GLN A 27 2.45 17.72 -1.34
N THR A 28 1.78 16.59 -1.05
CA THR A 28 0.72 16.51 -0.04
C THR A 28 1.12 15.72 1.19
N TRP A 29 2.33 15.16 1.22
CA TRP A 29 2.82 14.37 2.35
C TRP A 29 3.96 15.09 3.05
N ILE A 30 4.18 14.77 4.32
CA ILE A 30 5.24 15.41 5.12
C ILE A 30 6.64 15.00 4.67
N HIS A 31 6.75 13.90 3.93
CA HIS A 31 8.02 13.40 3.40
C HIS A 31 8.11 13.69 1.90
N ASN A 32 9.05 14.53 1.51
CA ASN A 32 9.22 14.90 0.10
C ASN A 32 9.99 13.87 -0.73
N TRP A 33 10.53 12.82 -0.08
CA TRP A 33 11.22 11.73 -0.77
C TRP A 33 10.26 10.69 -1.36
N VAL A 34 8.97 10.86 -1.17
CA VAL A 34 7.94 9.96 -1.68
C VAL A 34 7.90 10.02 -3.21
N LEU A 35 7.79 8.85 -3.86
CA LEU A 35 7.65 8.77 -5.31
C LEU A 35 6.20 9.02 -5.73
N ASN A 36 6.01 9.75 -6.82
CA ASN A 36 4.69 9.93 -7.43
C ASN A 36 4.21 8.63 -8.10
N GLU A 37 3.00 8.65 -8.65
CA GLU A 37 2.42 7.45 -9.27
C GLU A 37 3.26 6.95 -10.45
N GLN A 38 3.67 7.84 -11.34
CA GLN A 38 4.43 7.46 -12.53
C GLN A 38 5.72 6.74 -12.15
N ASP A 39 6.44 7.26 -11.15
CA ASP A 39 7.71 6.68 -10.72
C ASP A 39 7.51 5.46 -9.82
N SER A 40 6.34 5.32 -9.19
CA SER A 40 6.01 4.19 -8.32
C SER A 40 5.62 2.92 -9.09
N ARG A 41 4.96 3.08 -10.23
CA ARG A 41 4.39 1.94 -10.98
C ARG A 41 5.43 0.87 -11.35
N PRO A 42 6.65 1.22 -11.80
CA PRO A 42 7.65 0.18 -12.08
C PRO A 42 8.02 -0.65 -10.85
N TYR A 43 8.02 -0.06 -9.66
CA TYR A 43 8.33 -0.79 -8.42
C TYR A 43 7.24 -1.78 -8.07
N TYR A 44 5.96 -1.39 -8.19
CA TYR A 44 4.85 -2.31 -7.99
C TYR A 44 4.88 -3.47 -8.97
N ARG A 45 5.11 -3.16 -10.24
CA ARG A 45 5.21 -4.17 -11.28
C ARG A 45 6.33 -5.15 -11.00
N LYS A 46 7.50 -4.64 -10.64
CA LYS A 46 8.66 -5.48 -10.33
C LYS A 46 8.40 -6.36 -9.11
N ALA A 47 7.77 -5.83 -8.08
CA ALA A 47 7.42 -6.60 -6.88
C ALA A 47 6.46 -7.74 -7.24
N LEU A 48 5.44 -7.46 -8.03
CA LEU A 48 4.48 -8.47 -8.47
C LEU A 48 5.15 -9.54 -9.35
N GLU A 49 6.01 -9.15 -10.26
CA GLU A 49 6.77 -10.08 -11.10
C GLU A 49 7.70 -10.97 -10.28
N ALA A 50 8.23 -10.45 -9.16
CA ALA A 50 9.07 -11.23 -8.24
C ALA A 50 8.25 -12.19 -7.35
N GLY A 51 6.92 -12.13 -7.41
CA GLY A 51 6.04 -13.00 -6.64
C GLY A 51 5.59 -12.44 -5.31
N ILE A 52 5.84 -11.16 -5.02
CA ILE A 52 5.32 -10.53 -3.81
C ILE A 52 3.79 -10.41 -3.95
N ASN A 53 3.07 -10.96 -2.97
CA ASN A 53 1.61 -10.89 -2.93
C ASN A 53 1.10 -10.16 -1.67
N PHE A 54 2.00 -9.53 -0.92
CA PHE A 54 1.67 -8.88 0.36
C PHE A 54 2.12 -7.43 0.33
N PHE A 55 1.17 -6.51 0.54
CA PHE A 55 1.41 -5.06 0.47
C PHE A 55 0.87 -4.40 1.73
N ASP A 56 1.61 -3.43 2.26
CA ASP A 56 1.23 -2.71 3.48
C ASP A 56 1.13 -1.22 3.16
N THR A 57 -0.06 -0.64 3.33
CA THR A 57 -0.33 0.77 3.13
C THR A 57 -1.07 1.35 4.34
N ALA A 58 -1.53 2.57 4.26
CA ALA A 58 -2.38 3.21 5.26
C ALA A 58 -3.16 4.35 4.60
N ASN A 59 -4.31 4.69 5.20
CA ASN A 59 -5.10 5.81 4.68
C ASN A 59 -4.36 7.14 4.79
N VAL A 60 -3.49 7.30 5.78
CA VAL A 60 -2.76 8.55 6.02
C VAL A 60 -1.55 8.74 5.08
N TYR A 61 -1.04 7.67 4.47
CA TYR A 61 0.13 7.79 3.60
C TYR A 61 -0.17 8.68 2.40
N SER A 62 0.49 9.84 2.35
CA SER A 62 0.22 10.90 1.36
C SER A 62 -1.27 11.26 1.29
N LEU A 63 -1.95 11.20 2.46
CA LEU A 63 -3.38 11.54 2.61
C LEU A 63 -4.28 10.78 1.62
N GLY A 64 -4.03 9.49 1.46
CA GLY A 64 -4.83 8.61 0.60
C GLY A 64 -4.20 8.29 -0.74
N ALA A 65 -3.21 9.06 -1.19
CA ALA A 65 -2.58 8.84 -2.49
C ALA A 65 -1.90 7.47 -2.58
N SER A 66 -1.29 7.00 -1.48
CA SER A 66 -0.65 5.67 -1.46
C SER A 66 -1.66 4.55 -1.76
N GLU A 67 -2.82 4.57 -1.10
CA GLU A 67 -3.87 3.57 -1.37
C GLU A 67 -4.40 3.64 -2.79
N GLU A 68 -4.58 4.86 -3.32
CA GLU A 68 -5.07 5.05 -4.68
C GLU A 68 -4.09 4.55 -5.73
N ILE A 69 -2.79 4.83 -5.54
CA ILE A 69 -1.74 4.37 -6.45
C ILE A 69 -1.64 2.85 -6.43
N LEU A 70 -1.65 2.25 -5.23
CA LEU A 70 -1.64 0.80 -5.09
C LEU A 70 -2.85 0.17 -5.78
N GLY A 71 -4.04 0.75 -5.57
CA GLY A 71 -5.27 0.26 -6.18
C GLY A 71 -5.20 0.25 -7.71
N ARG A 72 -4.71 1.32 -8.31
CA ARG A 72 -4.57 1.39 -9.77
C ARG A 72 -3.51 0.43 -10.30
N ALA A 73 -2.38 0.30 -9.59
CA ALA A 73 -1.33 -0.63 -9.98
C ALA A 73 -1.83 -2.09 -9.92
N VAL A 74 -2.55 -2.44 -8.87
CA VAL A 74 -3.13 -3.79 -8.72
C VAL A 74 -4.12 -4.06 -9.85
N LYS A 75 -4.98 -3.10 -10.17
CA LYS A 75 -5.95 -3.25 -11.26
C LYS A 75 -5.27 -3.52 -12.60
N ASP A 76 -4.16 -2.85 -12.86
CA ASP A 76 -3.47 -2.92 -14.14
C ASP A 76 -2.52 -4.12 -14.25
N PHE A 77 -1.89 -4.53 -13.14
CA PHE A 77 -0.78 -5.49 -13.17
C PHE A 77 -1.09 -6.84 -12.51
N ALA A 78 -2.21 -6.97 -11.80
CA ALA A 78 -2.48 -8.17 -11.01
C ALA A 78 -3.99 -8.44 -10.91
N LYS A 79 -4.33 -9.54 -10.22
CA LYS A 79 -5.69 -9.85 -9.82
C LYS A 79 -5.82 -9.62 -8.32
N ARG A 80 -6.79 -8.81 -7.92
CA ARG A 80 -6.96 -8.41 -6.51
C ARG A 80 -7.12 -9.59 -5.57
N ASP A 81 -7.82 -10.65 -5.99
CA ASP A 81 -8.08 -11.82 -5.17
C ASP A 81 -6.85 -12.70 -4.93
N GLU A 82 -5.77 -12.46 -5.66
CA GLU A 82 -4.51 -13.15 -5.46
C GLU A 82 -3.57 -12.42 -4.49
N LEU A 83 -3.98 -11.25 -3.98
CA LEU A 83 -3.14 -10.39 -3.17
C LEU A 83 -3.71 -10.19 -1.77
N VAL A 84 -2.81 -9.99 -0.81
CA VAL A 84 -3.13 -9.59 0.55
C VAL A 84 -2.67 -8.16 0.74
N ILE A 85 -3.61 -7.26 1.02
CA ILE A 85 -3.33 -5.85 1.23
C ILE A 85 -3.72 -5.49 2.65
N ALA A 86 -2.73 -5.06 3.43
CA ALA A 86 -2.94 -4.52 4.77
C ALA A 86 -3.02 -3.00 4.68
N THR A 87 -3.98 -2.42 5.36
CA THR A 87 -4.08 -0.98 5.51
C THR A 87 -4.38 -0.62 6.95
N LYS A 88 -4.37 0.67 7.25
CA LYS A 88 -4.51 1.17 8.62
C LYS A 88 -5.44 2.38 8.62
N VAL A 89 -6.10 2.59 9.75
CA VAL A 89 -6.85 3.81 10.05
C VAL A 89 -6.36 4.34 11.40
N HIS A 90 -6.59 5.57 11.68
CA HIS A 90 -6.33 6.27 12.94
C HIS A 90 -5.61 7.61 12.71
N GLY A 91 -4.69 7.68 11.78
CA GLY A 91 -3.98 8.93 11.48
C GLY A 91 -4.94 10.04 11.06
N GLN A 92 -4.53 11.28 11.31
CA GLN A 92 -5.34 12.45 10.95
C GLN A 92 -5.40 12.63 9.44
N MET A 93 -6.61 12.61 8.89
CA MET A 93 -6.86 12.80 7.46
C MET A 93 -7.39 14.20 7.14
N ARG A 94 -8.13 14.81 8.08
CA ARG A 94 -8.73 16.12 7.93
C ARG A 94 -8.61 16.88 9.25
N ALA A 95 -8.78 18.20 9.18
CA ALA A 95 -8.66 19.05 10.36
C ALA A 95 -9.92 19.08 11.25
N ASP A 96 -11.04 18.56 10.76
CA ASP A 96 -12.29 18.55 11.52
C ASP A 96 -12.26 17.50 12.65
N ALA A 97 -13.26 17.55 13.55
CA ALA A 97 -13.30 16.74 14.75
C ALA A 97 -13.32 15.23 14.46
N ASN A 98 -13.88 14.83 13.32
CA ASN A 98 -13.96 13.41 12.91
C ASN A 98 -12.91 13.01 11.89
N GLY A 99 -11.89 13.85 11.70
CA GLY A 99 -10.84 13.63 10.70
C GLY A 99 -9.71 12.74 11.14
N LYS A 100 -9.77 12.18 12.34
CA LYS A 100 -8.73 11.31 12.90
C LYS A 100 -9.34 10.24 13.80
N GLY A 101 -8.51 9.28 14.23
CA GLY A 101 -8.94 8.20 15.10
C GLY A 101 -9.78 7.19 14.33
N LEU A 102 -10.73 6.57 15.00
CA LEU A 102 -11.58 5.53 14.44
C LEU A 102 -12.98 6.03 14.07
N SER A 103 -13.15 7.33 14.03
CA SER A 103 -14.43 7.93 13.62
C SER A 103 -14.73 7.70 12.14
#